data_8e90a26b263fa6777818c906fad187f4
#
_entry.id   8e90a26b263fa6777818c906fad187f4
#
_cell.length_a   1.000
_cell.length_b   1.000
_cell.length_c   1.000
_cell.angle_alpha   90.00
_cell.angle_beta   90.00
_cell.angle_gamma   90.00
#
_symmetry.space_group_name_H-M   'P 1'
#
loop_
_entity.id
_entity.type
_entity.pdbx_description
1 polymer ?
#
loop_
_entity_poly.entity_id
_entity_poly.type
_entity_poly.pdbx_seq_one_letter_code
_entity_poly.pdbx_strand_id
1 'polypeptide(L)'
;MAQQKQYNERIRNAVLEHLTSNANDTFLWVALVCQDLQATARRNVLKRLNLFPPGLDSLYGQMMQQISKSDDAELCKQVLASIALVYRPVTLEELVALVEQLEDIADDSELREIVGLCGSFLTLREQTIYFVHKSAKDFLLTRAAKEVFPSGIEDVHYIIFTRSLKILSRTMRRDMYGLTALGYPAEDVKQPDPDPLAASRYSCIYWIDHLCDSNLKSSTSYVSSLRDGGVINVFLREKYLYWLEGLSLCKGIPKGIISMAKLWSLVQACSRHTIY
;
A
#
# COMPACT_ATOMS: atom_id res chain seq x y z
N MET A 1 -8.73 15.00 -25.38
CA MET A 1 -9.88 15.33 -24.52
C MET A 1 -10.96 16.16 -25.24
N ALA A 2 -10.72 17.41 -25.64
CA ALA A 2 -11.74 18.25 -26.29
C ALA A 2 -12.32 17.68 -27.59
N GLN A 3 -11.51 16.99 -28.39
CA GLN A 3 -11.95 16.30 -29.62
C GLN A 3 -12.82 15.08 -29.37
N GLN A 4 -12.50 14.29 -28.33
CA GLN A 4 -13.29 13.10 -27.97
C GLN A 4 -14.67 13.44 -27.40
N LYS A 5 -14.80 14.56 -26.67
CA LYS A 5 -16.07 15.00 -26.06
C LYS A 5 -16.83 16.02 -26.91
N GLN A 6 -16.33 16.45 -28.07
CA GLN A 6 -16.95 17.43 -28.94
C GLN A 6 -17.44 18.69 -28.18
N TYR A 7 -16.58 19.25 -27.33
CA TYR A 7 -16.92 20.52 -26.64
C TYR A 7 -17.15 21.63 -27.64
N ASN A 8 -18.16 22.45 -27.38
CA ASN A 8 -18.32 23.68 -28.14
C ASN A 8 -17.17 24.66 -27.80
N GLU A 9 -16.98 25.67 -28.67
CA GLU A 9 -15.88 26.63 -28.55
C GLU A 9 -15.86 27.35 -27.19
N ARG A 10 -17.03 27.70 -26.67
CA ARG A 10 -17.17 28.36 -25.37
C ARG A 10 -16.64 27.48 -24.21
N ILE A 11 -17.02 26.21 -24.16
CA ILE A 11 -16.53 25.27 -23.11
C ILE A 11 -15.05 25.04 -23.29
N ARG A 12 -14.58 24.89 -24.53
CA ARG A 12 -13.16 24.67 -24.81
C ARG A 12 -12.29 25.83 -24.34
N ASN A 13 -12.69 27.06 -24.65
CA ASN A 13 -11.93 28.25 -24.25
C ASN A 13 -11.94 28.42 -22.72
N ALA A 14 -13.08 28.25 -22.06
CA ALA A 14 -13.16 28.30 -20.60
C ALA A 14 -12.30 27.23 -19.90
N VAL A 15 -12.25 25.98 -20.42
CA VAL A 15 -11.38 24.94 -19.89
C VAL A 15 -9.91 25.32 -20.09
N LEU A 16 -9.54 25.84 -21.27
CA LEU A 16 -8.15 26.21 -21.55
C LEU A 16 -7.70 27.36 -20.62
N GLU A 17 -8.50 28.40 -20.50
CA GLU A 17 -8.22 29.55 -19.64
C GLU A 17 -8.06 29.14 -18.18
N HIS A 18 -8.98 28.31 -17.65
CA HIS A 18 -8.92 27.83 -16.28
C HIS A 18 -7.69 26.99 -16.03
N LEU A 19 -7.35 26.05 -16.95
CA LEU A 19 -6.17 25.20 -16.83
C LEU A 19 -4.88 26.05 -16.85
N THR A 20 -4.80 27.03 -17.73
CA THR A 20 -3.61 27.90 -17.83
C THR A 20 -3.42 28.75 -16.57
N SER A 21 -4.52 29.30 -16.01
CA SER A 21 -4.47 30.23 -14.87
C SER A 21 -4.21 29.50 -13.53
N ASN A 22 -4.55 28.21 -13.39
CA ASN A 22 -4.55 27.51 -12.09
C ASN A 22 -3.53 26.36 -12.00
N ALA A 23 -2.85 26.03 -13.09
CA ALA A 23 -1.89 24.93 -13.13
C ALA A 23 -0.64 25.16 -12.25
N ASN A 24 -0.29 26.43 -11.94
CA ASN A 24 0.92 26.80 -11.22
C ASN A 24 2.16 26.06 -11.76
N ASP A 25 2.32 26.05 -13.08
CA ASP A 25 3.38 25.33 -13.81
C ASP A 25 3.43 23.82 -13.54
N THR A 26 2.36 23.23 -12.99
CA THR A 26 2.33 21.81 -12.64
C THR A 26 1.51 21.03 -13.67
N PHE A 27 2.22 20.33 -14.58
CA PHE A 27 1.57 19.48 -15.59
C PHE A 27 0.68 18.39 -14.98
N LEU A 28 1.06 17.85 -13.82
CA LEU A 28 0.28 16.85 -13.12
C LEU A 28 -1.10 17.38 -12.70
N TRP A 29 -1.20 18.60 -12.20
CA TRP A 29 -2.48 19.23 -11.87
C TRP A 29 -3.41 19.25 -13.07
N VAL A 30 -2.88 19.68 -14.22
CA VAL A 30 -3.64 19.70 -15.49
C VAL A 30 -4.10 18.28 -15.87
N ALA A 31 -3.24 17.29 -15.73
CA ALA A 31 -3.57 15.90 -16.04
C ALA A 31 -4.71 15.37 -15.16
N LEU A 32 -4.65 15.61 -13.84
CA LEU A 32 -5.67 15.17 -12.88
C LEU A 32 -7.02 15.86 -13.13
N VAL A 33 -7.03 17.17 -13.35
CA VAL A 33 -8.25 17.92 -13.72
C VAL A 33 -8.83 17.39 -15.03
N CYS A 34 -8.00 17.15 -16.03
CA CYS A 34 -8.43 16.59 -17.30
C CYS A 34 -9.04 15.20 -17.14
N GLN A 35 -8.48 14.35 -16.28
CA GLN A 35 -9.00 13.01 -15.99
C GLN A 35 -10.40 13.08 -15.36
N ASP A 36 -10.61 13.93 -14.34
CA ASP A 36 -11.92 14.12 -13.70
C ASP A 36 -12.95 14.68 -14.71
N LEU A 37 -12.57 15.68 -15.51
CA LEU A 37 -13.45 16.24 -16.54
C LEU A 37 -13.80 15.21 -17.63
N GLN A 38 -12.98 14.18 -17.88
CA GLN A 38 -13.34 13.09 -18.80
C GLN A 38 -14.49 12.24 -18.27
N ALA A 39 -14.58 12.02 -16.98
CA ALA A 39 -15.71 11.32 -16.35
C ALA A 39 -16.98 12.21 -16.25
N THR A 40 -16.83 13.54 -16.27
CA THR A 40 -17.92 14.51 -16.07
C THR A 40 -18.81 14.65 -17.31
N ALA A 41 -20.14 14.66 -17.14
CA ALA A 41 -21.09 14.93 -18.24
C ALA A 41 -20.89 16.34 -18.81
N ARG A 42 -21.02 16.50 -20.16
CA ARG A 42 -20.76 17.79 -20.88
C ARG A 42 -21.47 19.00 -20.26
N ARG A 43 -22.74 18.85 -19.86
CA ARG A 43 -23.55 19.90 -19.24
C ARG A 43 -22.99 20.39 -17.90
N ASN A 44 -22.21 19.59 -17.22
CA ASN A 44 -21.69 19.88 -15.88
C ASN A 44 -20.21 20.32 -15.90
N VAL A 45 -19.52 20.28 -17.06
CA VAL A 45 -18.09 20.55 -17.16
C VAL A 45 -17.70 21.91 -16.61
N LEU A 46 -18.39 22.99 -16.96
CA LEU A 46 -18.09 24.34 -16.46
C LEU A 46 -18.32 24.47 -14.95
N LYS A 47 -19.40 23.85 -14.44
CA LYS A 47 -19.66 23.80 -13.00
C LYS A 47 -18.57 23.03 -12.26
N ARG A 48 -18.16 21.89 -12.80
CA ARG A 48 -17.11 21.05 -12.23
C ARG A 48 -15.73 21.72 -12.27
N LEU A 49 -15.43 22.39 -13.40
CA LEU A 49 -14.19 23.13 -13.61
C LEU A 49 -13.93 24.18 -12.53
N ASN A 50 -14.97 24.95 -12.17
CA ASN A 50 -14.89 26.01 -11.16
C ASN A 50 -14.72 25.47 -9.72
N LEU A 51 -14.85 24.18 -9.50
CA LEU A 51 -14.63 23.54 -8.20
C LEU A 51 -13.17 23.16 -7.97
N PHE A 52 -12.33 23.14 -9.01
CA PHE A 52 -10.93 22.79 -8.85
C PHE A 52 -10.12 23.96 -8.29
N PRO A 53 -9.51 23.80 -7.13
CA PRO A 53 -8.64 24.82 -6.56
C PRO A 53 -7.32 24.91 -7.32
N PRO A 54 -6.65 26.09 -7.29
CA PRO A 54 -5.33 26.25 -7.89
C PRO A 54 -4.28 25.46 -7.09
N GLY A 55 -3.36 24.85 -7.84
CA GLY A 55 -2.23 24.12 -7.28
C GLY A 55 -2.54 22.70 -6.78
N LEU A 56 -1.50 21.90 -6.72
CA LEU A 56 -1.60 20.46 -6.51
C LEU A 56 -2.01 20.09 -5.07
N ASP A 57 -1.45 20.78 -4.07
CA ASP A 57 -1.75 20.53 -2.65
C ASP A 57 -3.23 20.78 -2.33
N SER A 58 -3.78 21.88 -2.86
CA SER A 58 -5.20 22.20 -2.66
C SER A 58 -6.11 21.21 -3.37
N LEU A 59 -5.71 20.72 -4.54
CA LEU A 59 -6.42 19.67 -5.27
C LEU A 59 -6.43 18.35 -4.48
N TYR A 60 -5.30 17.91 -3.95
CA TYR A 60 -5.23 16.74 -3.09
C TYR A 60 -6.05 16.91 -1.80
N GLY A 61 -6.03 18.10 -1.19
CA GLY A 61 -6.88 18.41 -0.03
C GLY A 61 -8.36 18.25 -0.34
N GLN A 62 -8.82 18.74 -1.50
CA GLN A 62 -10.20 18.54 -1.94
C GLN A 62 -10.55 17.07 -2.18
N MET A 63 -9.63 16.29 -2.77
CA MET A 63 -9.81 14.85 -2.98
C MET A 63 -9.95 14.12 -1.65
N MET A 64 -9.10 14.41 -0.66
CA MET A 64 -9.21 13.85 0.69
C MET A 64 -10.54 14.19 1.35
N GLN A 65 -11.02 15.44 1.25
CA GLN A 65 -12.33 15.81 1.77
C GLN A 65 -13.47 15.04 1.10
N GLN A 66 -13.37 14.72 -0.18
CA GLN A 66 -14.37 13.88 -0.87
C GLN A 66 -14.36 12.44 -0.33
N ILE A 67 -13.18 11.85 -0.16
CA ILE A 67 -13.02 10.52 0.46
C ILE A 67 -13.61 10.53 1.88
N SER A 68 -13.27 11.51 2.71
CA SER A 68 -13.73 11.59 4.11
C SER A 68 -15.24 11.80 4.28
N LYS A 69 -15.94 12.18 3.22
CA LYS A 69 -17.40 12.32 3.18
C LYS A 69 -18.11 11.11 2.58
N SER A 70 -17.38 10.13 2.06
CA SER A 70 -17.95 8.89 1.52
C SER A 70 -18.30 7.91 2.63
N ASP A 71 -19.18 6.97 2.33
CA ASP A 71 -19.57 5.89 3.24
C ASP A 71 -18.36 4.97 3.52
N ASP A 72 -17.42 4.86 2.57
CA ASP A 72 -16.22 4.02 2.66
C ASP A 72 -14.98 4.79 3.14
N ALA A 73 -15.16 5.93 3.80
CA ALA A 73 -14.07 6.83 4.21
C ALA A 73 -12.96 6.11 4.99
N GLU A 74 -13.31 5.31 5.99
CA GLU A 74 -12.35 4.63 6.86
C GLU A 74 -11.59 3.53 6.10
N LEU A 75 -12.27 2.78 5.23
CA LEU A 75 -11.65 1.78 4.37
C LEU A 75 -10.65 2.43 3.41
N CYS A 76 -11.05 3.50 2.72
CA CYS A 76 -10.17 4.25 1.81
C CYS A 76 -8.94 4.80 2.54
N LYS A 77 -9.10 5.34 3.76
CA LYS A 77 -7.97 5.84 4.57
C LYS A 77 -7.02 4.73 4.96
N GLN A 78 -7.51 3.55 5.36
CA GLN A 78 -6.66 2.40 5.68
C GLN A 78 -5.90 1.89 4.46
N VAL A 79 -6.54 1.82 3.30
CA VAL A 79 -5.88 1.48 2.03
C VAL A 79 -4.79 2.50 1.71
N LEU A 80 -5.11 3.80 1.74
CA LEU A 80 -4.13 4.87 1.50
C LEU A 80 -2.97 4.85 2.49
N ALA A 81 -3.24 4.64 3.79
CA ALA A 81 -2.22 4.52 4.82
C ALA A 81 -1.27 3.35 4.55
N SER A 82 -1.83 2.17 4.24
CA SER A 82 -1.04 0.98 3.95
C SER A 82 -0.19 1.17 2.70
N ILE A 83 -0.78 1.65 1.59
CA ILE A 83 -0.06 1.90 0.33
C ILE A 83 0.99 3.01 0.48
N ALA A 84 0.77 4.00 1.36
CA ALA A 84 1.77 5.04 1.62
C ALA A 84 3.03 4.51 2.32
N LEU A 85 2.93 3.41 3.08
CA LEU A 85 4.04 2.88 3.89
C LEU A 85 4.71 1.64 3.29
N VAL A 86 4.13 1.02 2.26
CA VAL A 86 4.80 -0.11 1.61
C VAL A 86 6.08 0.32 0.88
N TYR A 87 7.07 -0.58 0.84
CA TYR A 87 8.40 -0.34 0.27
C TYR A 87 8.48 -0.57 -1.25
N ARG A 88 7.47 -1.20 -1.83
CA ARG A 88 7.27 -1.35 -3.27
C ARG A 88 5.77 -1.35 -3.59
N PRO A 89 5.38 -1.12 -4.83
CA PRO A 89 4.01 -1.35 -5.26
C PRO A 89 3.56 -2.78 -4.94
N VAL A 90 2.31 -2.93 -4.53
CA VAL A 90 1.71 -4.22 -4.13
C VAL A 90 0.59 -4.60 -5.09
N THR A 91 0.33 -5.90 -5.21
CA THR A 91 -0.81 -6.41 -5.98
C THR A 91 -2.11 -6.29 -5.17
N LEU A 92 -3.26 -6.50 -5.82
CA LEU A 92 -4.55 -6.55 -5.13
C LEU A 92 -4.57 -7.64 -4.05
N GLU A 93 -4.04 -8.82 -4.36
CA GLU A 93 -3.96 -9.94 -3.41
C GLU A 93 -3.06 -9.61 -2.20
N GLU A 94 -1.93 -8.94 -2.43
CA GLU A 94 -1.06 -8.48 -1.35
C GLU A 94 -1.74 -7.39 -0.50
N LEU A 95 -2.53 -6.50 -1.11
CA LEU A 95 -3.29 -5.49 -0.38
C LEU A 95 -4.30 -6.12 0.58
N VAL A 96 -5.06 -7.13 0.14
CA VAL A 96 -5.99 -7.90 0.99
C VAL A 96 -5.29 -8.49 2.21
N ALA A 97 -4.08 -9.01 2.03
CA ALA A 97 -3.30 -9.54 3.13
C ALA A 97 -2.88 -8.47 4.16
N LEU A 98 -2.67 -7.22 3.73
CA LEU A 98 -2.18 -6.12 4.56
C LEU A 98 -3.28 -5.31 5.25
N VAL A 99 -4.49 -5.23 4.67
CA VAL A 99 -5.62 -4.44 5.17
C VAL A 99 -6.71 -5.37 5.71
N GLU A 100 -7.00 -5.27 7.00
CA GLU A 100 -7.91 -6.20 7.69
C GLU A 100 -9.32 -6.18 7.12
N GLN A 101 -9.86 -4.99 6.86
CA GLN A 101 -11.22 -4.82 6.33
C GLN A 101 -11.42 -5.42 4.93
N LEU A 102 -10.34 -5.78 4.23
CA LEU A 102 -10.40 -6.44 2.92
C LEU A 102 -10.34 -7.97 3.01
N GLU A 103 -10.14 -8.56 4.20
CA GLU A 103 -9.90 -10.02 4.35
C GLU A 103 -11.06 -10.87 3.82
N ASP A 104 -12.28 -10.39 3.93
CA ASP A 104 -13.48 -11.11 3.50
C ASP A 104 -13.89 -10.81 2.04
N ILE A 105 -13.18 -9.90 1.36
CA ILE A 105 -13.45 -9.52 -0.02
C ILE A 105 -12.71 -10.47 -0.95
N ALA A 106 -13.45 -11.35 -1.62
CA ALA A 106 -12.91 -12.34 -2.53
C ALA A 106 -12.99 -11.93 -4.01
N ASP A 107 -13.75 -10.87 -4.34
CA ASP A 107 -13.99 -10.45 -5.71
C ASP A 107 -13.01 -9.35 -6.15
N ASP A 108 -12.23 -9.66 -7.17
CA ASP A 108 -11.30 -8.71 -7.80
C ASP A 108 -11.99 -7.44 -8.31
N SER A 109 -13.27 -7.51 -8.72
CA SER A 109 -14.01 -6.35 -9.20
C SER A 109 -14.32 -5.39 -8.06
N GLU A 110 -14.68 -5.90 -6.88
CA GLU A 110 -14.91 -5.12 -5.68
C GLU A 110 -13.62 -4.48 -5.17
N LEU A 111 -12.50 -5.22 -5.18
CA LEU A 111 -11.18 -4.66 -4.83
C LEU A 111 -10.77 -3.51 -5.75
N ARG A 112 -11.05 -3.63 -7.06
CA ARG A 112 -10.79 -2.56 -8.04
C ARG A 112 -11.66 -1.33 -7.79
N GLU A 113 -12.92 -1.54 -7.39
CA GLU A 113 -13.83 -0.46 -7.01
C GLU A 113 -13.30 0.28 -5.79
N ILE A 114 -12.90 -0.44 -4.73
CA ILE A 114 -12.32 0.14 -3.51
C ILE A 114 -11.05 0.96 -3.82
N VAL A 115 -10.14 0.45 -4.65
CA VAL A 115 -8.97 1.21 -5.09
C VAL A 115 -9.40 2.47 -5.87
N GLY A 116 -10.47 2.37 -6.67
CA GLY A 116 -11.08 3.50 -7.38
C GLY A 116 -11.67 4.56 -6.45
N LEU A 117 -12.29 4.14 -5.33
CA LEU A 117 -12.83 5.03 -4.29
C LEU A 117 -11.74 5.85 -3.59
N CYS A 118 -10.50 5.38 -3.57
CA CYS A 118 -9.34 6.16 -3.10
C CYS A 118 -9.03 7.38 -4.00
N GLY A 119 -9.86 7.62 -5.00
CA GLY A 119 -9.75 8.76 -5.89
C GLY A 119 -8.50 8.73 -6.77
N SER A 120 -8.08 9.91 -7.23
CA SER A 120 -6.90 9.99 -8.09
C SER A 120 -5.56 9.96 -7.33
N PHE A 121 -5.50 9.42 -6.11
CA PHE A 121 -4.23 9.14 -5.42
C PHE A 121 -3.57 7.88 -5.96
N LEU A 122 -4.36 6.86 -6.27
CA LEU A 122 -3.90 5.55 -6.70
C LEU A 122 -4.26 5.28 -8.16
N THR A 123 -3.49 4.42 -8.78
CA THR A 123 -3.78 3.86 -10.10
C THR A 123 -3.46 2.37 -10.09
N LEU A 124 -4.33 1.59 -10.72
CA LEU A 124 -4.15 0.17 -10.91
C LEU A 124 -3.63 -0.10 -12.32
N ARG A 125 -2.50 -0.80 -12.43
CA ARG A 125 -1.94 -1.27 -13.70
C ARG A 125 -1.85 -2.78 -13.64
N GLU A 126 -2.59 -3.44 -14.49
CA GLU A 126 -2.80 -4.89 -14.42
C GLU A 126 -3.38 -5.26 -13.05
N GLN A 127 -2.63 -5.87 -12.16
CA GLN A 127 -3.02 -6.22 -10.79
C GLN A 127 -2.23 -5.44 -9.73
N THR A 128 -1.38 -4.49 -10.12
CA THR A 128 -0.48 -3.78 -9.20
C THR A 128 -0.92 -2.35 -8.97
N ILE A 129 -0.91 -1.93 -7.71
CA ILE A 129 -1.34 -0.62 -7.22
C ILE A 129 -0.13 0.31 -7.13
N TYR A 130 -0.27 1.49 -7.72
CA TYR A 130 0.74 2.53 -7.70
C TYR A 130 0.14 3.86 -7.23
N PHE A 131 0.96 4.71 -6.64
CA PHE A 131 0.60 6.13 -6.60
C PHE A 131 0.60 6.71 -8.02
N VAL A 132 -0.38 7.57 -8.30
CA VAL A 132 -0.41 8.31 -9.58
C VAL A 132 0.88 9.12 -9.75
N HIS A 133 1.38 9.70 -8.65
CA HIS A 133 2.63 10.43 -8.62
C HIS A 133 3.21 10.46 -7.20
N LYS A 134 4.53 10.67 -7.08
CA LYS A 134 5.21 10.76 -5.78
C LYS A 134 4.59 11.85 -4.88
N SER A 135 4.22 12.99 -5.43
CA SER A 135 3.61 14.09 -4.66
C SER A 135 2.30 13.71 -3.96
N ALA A 136 1.56 12.73 -4.49
CA ALA A 136 0.38 12.19 -3.83
C ALA A 136 0.76 11.48 -2.52
N LYS A 137 1.80 10.65 -2.55
CA LYS A 137 2.37 10.01 -1.37
C LYS A 137 2.89 11.04 -0.37
N ASP A 138 3.68 12.01 -0.84
CA ASP A 138 4.25 13.06 0.00
C ASP A 138 3.15 13.90 0.68
N PHE A 139 2.05 14.20 -0.01
CA PHE A 139 0.89 14.89 0.54
C PHE A 139 0.23 14.08 1.68
N LEU A 140 0.02 12.77 1.50
CA LEU A 140 -0.57 11.90 2.53
C LEU A 140 0.32 11.83 3.78
N LEU A 141 1.65 11.74 3.60
CA LEU A 141 2.62 11.64 4.69
C LEU A 141 2.85 12.97 5.44
N THR A 142 2.47 14.10 4.86
CA THR A 142 2.73 15.43 5.44
C THR A 142 1.45 16.21 5.74
N ARG A 143 0.71 16.62 4.73
CA ARG A 143 -0.47 17.49 4.87
C ARG A 143 -1.69 16.77 5.42
N ALA A 144 -1.93 15.52 4.94
CA ALA A 144 -3.05 14.70 5.38
C ALA A 144 -2.65 13.69 6.49
N ALA A 145 -1.44 13.77 7.04
CA ALA A 145 -0.92 12.77 7.97
C ALA A 145 -1.84 12.53 9.18
N LYS A 146 -2.42 13.58 9.79
CA LYS A 146 -3.33 13.44 10.93
C LYS A 146 -4.64 12.73 10.58
N GLU A 147 -5.06 12.81 9.32
CA GLU A 147 -6.30 12.22 8.84
C GLU A 147 -6.11 10.77 8.40
N VAL A 148 -4.98 10.48 7.76
CA VAL A 148 -4.63 9.15 7.22
C VAL A 148 -3.98 8.26 8.27
N PHE A 149 -3.23 8.84 9.21
CA PHE A 149 -2.53 8.15 10.29
C PHE A 149 -2.94 8.68 11.67
N PRO A 150 -4.21 8.51 12.09
CA PRO A 150 -4.71 9.11 13.34
C PRO A 150 -3.97 8.61 14.58
N SER A 151 -3.51 7.37 14.58
CA SER A 151 -2.71 6.76 15.65
C SER A 151 -1.20 6.88 15.45
N GLY A 152 -0.76 7.43 14.30
CA GLY A 152 0.64 7.55 13.92
C GLY A 152 1.07 6.57 12.83
N ILE A 153 2.17 6.90 12.18
CA ILE A 153 2.79 6.08 11.12
C ILE A 153 3.31 4.75 11.72
N GLU A 154 3.85 4.81 12.92
CA GLU A 154 4.40 3.67 13.66
C GLU A 154 3.35 2.59 13.93
N ASP A 155 2.12 3.00 14.27
CA ASP A 155 1.01 2.07 14.48
C ASP A 155 0.61 1.35 13.18
N VAL A 156 0.58 2.07 12.06
CA VAL A 156 0.27 1.44 10.76
C VAL A 156 1.38 0.46 10.35
N HIS A 157 2.66 0.80 10.58
CA HIS A 157 3.75 -0.15 10.39
C HIS A 157 3.56 -1.42 11.26
N TYR A 158 3.15 -1.26 12.52
CA TYR A 158 2.88 -2.38 13.41
C TYR A 158 1.71 -3.24 12.94
N ILE A 159 0.64 -2.62 12.44
CA ILE A 159 -0.50 -3.33 11.84
C ILE A 159 -0.03 -4.14 10.62
N ILE A 160 0.72 -3.54 9.69
CA ILE A 160 1.25 -4.24 8.51
C ILE A 160 2.15 -5.41 8.95
N PHE A 161 2.99 -5.22 9.97
CA PHE A 161 3.81 -6.29 10.53
C PHE A 161 2.97 -7.45 11.06
N THR A 162 1.98 -7.19 11.90
CA THR A 162 1.14 -8.24 12.50
C THR A 162 0.31 -8.97 11.44
N ARG A 163 -0.24 -8.26 10.47
CA ARG A 163 -0.93 -8.82 9.32
C ARG A 163 0.01 -9.69 8.47
N SER A 164 1.24 -9.22 8.25
CA SER A 164 2.24 -9.98 7.52
C SER A 164 2.58 -11.31 8.20
N LEU A 165 2.76 -11.33 9.53
CA LEU A 165 2.98 -12.60 10.23
C LEU A 165 1.76 -13.51 10.20
N LYS A 166 0.53 -12.96 10.28
CA LYS A 166 -0.72 -13.72 10.18
C LYS A 166 -0.78 -14.46 8.84
N ILE A 167 -0.58 -13.77 7.70
CA ILE A 167 -0.64 -14.41 6.38
C ILE A 167 0.51 -15.40 6.19
N LEU A 168 1.73 -15.08 6.62
CA LEU A 168 2.88 -15.98 6.53
C LEU A 168 2.66 -17.26 7.34
N SER A 169 2.12 -17.17 8.56
CA SER A 169 1.82 -18.34 9.39
C SER A 169 0.82 -19.30 8.73
N ARG A 170 -0.13 -18.75 7.96
CA ARG A 170 -1.14 -19.54 7.23
C ARG A 170 -0.57 -20.11 5.92
N THR A 171 0.25 -19.36 5.20
CA THR A 171 0.73 -19.70 3.85
C THR A 171 1.98 -20.57 3.88
N MET A 172 2.95 -20.29 4.79
CA MET A 172 4.24 -20.95 4.79
C MET A 172 4.13 -22.42 5.16
N ARG A 173 4.51 -23.29 4.23
CA ARG A 173 4.57 -24.74 4.36
C ARG A 173 5.72 -25.29 3.53
N ARG A 174 6.04 -26.56 3.73
CA ARG A 174 7.06 -27.25 2.94
C ARG A 174 6.62 -27.38 1.49
N ASP A 175 7.58 -27.18 0.57
CA ASP A 175 7.45 -27.43 -0.87
C ASP A 175 6.24 -26.73 -1.51
N MET A 176 6.18 -25.40 -1.32
CA MET A 176 5.05 -24.60 -1.78
C MET A 176 4.84 -24.63 -3.31
N TYR A 177 5.89 -24.90 -4.06
CA TYR A 177 5.83 -24.99 -5.54
C TYR A 177 5.91 -26.43 -6.08
N GLY A 178 5.95 -27.45 -5.21
CA GLY A 178 6.01 -28.84 -5.64
C GLY A 178 7.31 -29.19 -6.38
N LEU A 179 8.45 -28.65 -5.92
CA LEU A 179 9.75 -28.90 -6.54
C LEU A 179 10.23 -30.30 -6.14
N THR A 180 10.36 -31.18 -7.10
CA THR A 180 10.62 -32.61 -6.87
C THR A 180 12.06 -32.94 -6.49
N ALA A 181 13.00 -32.00 -6.67
CA ALA A 181 14.42 -32.21 -6.42
C ALA A 181 14.98 -31.22 -5.36
N LEU A 182 15.77 -31.71 -4.43
CA LEU A 182 16.57 -30.86 -3.54
C LEU A 182 17.65 -30.15 -4.36
N GLY A 183 17.87 -28.86 -4.08
CA GLY A 183 18.88 -28.06 -4.79
C GLY A 183 18.44 -27.62 -6.19
N TYR A 184 17.15 -27.56 -6.45
CA TYR A 184 16.61 -27.02 -7.71
C TYR A 184 17.07 -25.56 -7.89
N PRO A 185 17.71 -25.19 -9.03
CA PRO A 185 18.20 -23.83 -9.24
C PRO A 185 17.06 -22.81 -9.19
N ALA A 186 17.24 -21.73 -8.43
CA ALA A 186 16.18 -20.72 -8.22
C ALA A 186 15.80 -19.98 -9.53
N GLU A 187 16.73 -19.90 -10.48
CA GLU A 187 16.52 -19.32 -11.82
C GLU A 187 15.61 -20.17 -12.71
N ASP A 188 15.55 -21.49 -12.48
CA ASP A 188 14.75 -22.44 -13.26
C ASP A 188 13.34 -22.62 -12.68
N VAL A 189 13.10 -22.11 -11.46
CA VAL A 189 11.81 -22.25 -10.79
C VAL A 189 10.74 -21.45 -11.56
N LYS A 190 9.74 -22.18 -12.05
CA LYS A 190 8.54 -21.57 -12.66
C LYS A 190 7.48 -21.33 -11.61
N GLN A 191 6.93 -20.13 -11.62
CA GLN A 191 5.80 -19.78 -10.76
C GLN A 191 4.58 -20.60 -11.19
N PRO A 192 3.93 -21.33 -10.29
CA PRO A 192 2.69 -22.03 -10.62
C PRO A 192 1.53 -21.06 -10.79
N ASP A 193 0.49 -21.51 -11.46
CA ASP A 193 -0.78 -20.79 -11.62
C ASP A 193 -1.92 -21.72 -11.15
N PRO A 194 -2.64 -21.38 -10.04
CA PRO A 194 -2.46 -20.19 -9.20
C PRO A 194 -1.16 -20.22 -8.34
N ASP A 195 -0.58 -19.04 -8.09
CA ASP A 195 0.59 -18.92 -7.23
C ASP A 195 0.21 -18.97 -5.75
N PRO A 196 0.63 -19.99 -4.97
CA PRO A 196 0.31 -20.07 -3.55
C PRO A 196 0.96 -18.96 -2.71
N LEU A 197 1.95 -18.25 -3.25
CA LEU A 197 2.61 -17.14 -2.58
C LEU A 197 2.05 -15.76 -2.97
N ALA A 198 1.11 -15.66 -3.90
CA ALA A 198 0.66 -14.40 -4.47
C ALA A 198 0.34 -13.34 -3.41
N ALA A 199 -0.53 -13.65 -2.45
CA ALA A 199 -0.91 -12.73 -1.38
C ALA A 199 0.20 -12.49 -0.33
N SER A 200 1.21 -13.34 -0.25
CA SER A 200 2.22 -13.33 0.83
C SER A 200 3.61 -12.87 0.41
N ARG A 201 3.86 -12.63 -0.90
CA ARG A 201 5.19 -12.25 -1.42
C ARG A 201 5.74 -10.98 -0.77
N TYR A 202 4.91 -9.93 -0.66
CA TYR A 202 5.29 -8.70 0.01
C TYR A 202 5.67 -8.95 1.47
N SER A 203 4.77 -9.61 2.21
CA SER A 203 4.94 -9.94 3.62
C SER A 203 6.19 -10.78 3.87
N CYS A 204 6.47 -11.76 3.00
CA CYS A 204 7.64 -12.63 3.10
C CYS A 204 8.96 -11.83 3.13
N ILE A 205 9.04 -10.74 2.39
CA ILE A 205 10.26 -9.94 2.25
C ILE A 205 10.35 -8.83 3.30
N TYR A 206 9.23 -8.18 3.66
CA TYR A 206 9.25 -6.88 4.33
C TYR A 206 8.69 -6.84 5.76
N TRP A 207 8.18 -7.93 6.32
CA TRP A 207 7.58 -7.93 7.65
C TRP A 207 8.53 -7.43 8.76
N ILE A 208 9.84 -7.76 8.68
CA ILE A 208 10.83 -7.30 9.65
C ILE A 208 11.09 -5.79 9.50
N ASP A 209 11.11 -5.24 8.29
CA ASP A 209 11.30 -3.81 8.10
C ASP A 209 10.13 -3.02 8.72
N HIS A 210 8.89 -3.48 8.54
CA HIS A 210 7.73 -2.88 9.20
C HIS A 210 7.80 -2.99 10.72
N LEU A 211 8.28 -4.11 11.27
CA LEU A 211 8.53 -4.22 12.71
C LEU A 211 9.57 -3.18 13.18
N CYS A 212 10.65 -2.98 12.41
CA CYS A 212 11.68 -2.00 12.75
C CYS A 212 11.14 -0.57 12.72
N ASP A 213 10.36 -0.23 11.68
CA ASP A 213 9.84 1.12 11.46
C ASP A 213 8.64 1.44 12.36
N SER A 214 7.97 0.44 12.94
CA SER A 214 6.93 0.65 13.95
C SER A 214 7.47 1.29 15.23
N ASN A 215 8.71 1.00 15.60
CA ASN A 215 9.46 1.63 16.71
C ASN A 215 8.65 1.93 18.01
N LEU A 216 7.62 1.15 18.28
CA LEU A 216 6.67 1.32 19.40
C LEU A 216 7.25 0.79 20.73
N LYS A 217 8.47 1.21 21.09
CA LYS A 217 9.21 0.71 22.26
C LYS A 217 8.44 0.79 23.58
N SER A 218 7.50 1.72 23.70
CA SER A 218 6.63 1.88 24.87
C SER A 218 5.35 1.06 24.80
N SER A 219 5.03 0.44 23.66
CA SER A 219 3.83 -0.38 23.50
C SER A 219 4.02 -1.77 24.09
N THR A 220 3.11 -2.17 24.96
CA THR A 220 3.10 -3.52 25.55
C THR A 220 3.01 -4.61 24.46
N SER A 221 2.20 -4.38 23.43
CA SER A 221 2.03 -5.32 22.32
C SER A 221 3.30 -5.49 21.50
N TYR A 222 4.00 -4.39 21.20
CA TYR A 222 5.30 -4.42 20.51
C TYR A 222 6.34 -5.20 21.31
N VAL A 223 6.49 -4.87 22.59
CA VAL A 223 7.45 -5.53 23.49
C VAL A 223 7.12 -7.02 23.65
N SER A 224 5.84 -7.38 23.79
CA SER A 224 5.42 -8.78 23.89
C SER A 224 5.71 -9.58 22.63
N SER A 225 5.65 -8.97 21.45
CA SER A 225 5.99 -9.62 20.18
C SER A 225 7.45 -10.04 20.09
N LEU A 226 8.37 -9.31 20.76
CA LEU A 226 9.82 -9.55 20.74
C LEU A 226 10.30 -10.50 21.85
N ARG A 227 9.44 -10.82 22.84
CA ARG A 227 9.81 -11.72 23.96
C ARG A 227 9.80 -13.19 23.56
N ASP A 228 10.44 -14.02 24.39
CA ASP A 228 10.30 -15.46 24.29
C ASP A 228 8.84 -15.88 24.44
N GLY A 229 8.38 -16.75 23.52
CA GLY A 229 6.97 -17.14 23.39
C GLY A 229 6.10 -16.09 22.69
N GLY A 230 6.61 -14.93 22.33
CA GLY A 230 5.91 -13.94 21.51
C GLY A 230 5.73 -14.39 20.06
N VAL A 231 4.89 -13.65 19.31
CA VAL A 231 4.48 -14.08 17.95
C VAL A 231 5.66 -14.27 16.99
N ILE A 232 6.73 -13.48 17.14
CA ILE A 232 7.96 -13.63 16.32
C ILE A 232 8.69 -14.92 16.69
N ASN A 233 8.85 -15.19 17.99
CA ASN A 233 9.50 -16.41 18.46
C ASN A 233 8.74 -17.66 17.99
N VAL A 234 7.42 -17.68 18.14
CA VAL A 234 6.56 -18.78 17.67
C VAL A 234 6.70 -18.96 16.16
N PHE A 235 6.58 -17.89 15.37
CA PHE A 235 6.72 -17.95 13.91
C PHE A 235 8.07 -18.51 13.49
N LEU A 236 9.17 -18.03 14.07
CA LEU A 236 10.50 -18.51 13.73
C LEU A 236 10.72 -19.99 14.15
N ARG A 237 10.20 -20.42 15.28
CA ARG A 237 10.30 -21.82 15.70
C ARG A 237 9.54 -22.78 14.79
N GLU A 238 8.37 -22.36 14.30
CA GLU A 238 7.49 -23.24 13.52
C GLU A 238 7.67 -23.10 12.01
N LYS A 239 8.03 -21.92 11.52
CA LYS A 239 7.95 -21.57 10.09
C LYS A 239 9.29 -21.13 9.48
N TYR A 240 10.38 -21.05 10.24
CA TYR A 240 11.65 -20.47 9.76
C TYR A 240 12.13 -21.08 8.44
N LEU A 241 12.19 -22.43 8.35
CA LEU A 241 12.68 -23.10 7.14
C LEU A 241 11.73 -22.87 5.94
N TYR A 242 10.44 -22.88 6.17
CA TYR A 242 9.45 -22.60 5.13
C TYR A 242 9.49 -21.13 4.67
N TRP A 243 9.79 -20.22 5.61
CA TRP A 243 10.00 -18.81 5.27
C TRP A 243 11.29 -18.62 4.46
N LEU A 244 12.38 -19.33 4.75
CA LEU A 244 13.59 -19.30 3.92
C LEU A 244 13.32 -19.83 2.51
N GLU A 245 12.54 -20.90 2.37
CA GLU A 245 12.06 -21.39 1.08
C GLU A 245 11.26 -20.29 0.36
N GLY A 246 10.28 -19.67 1.03
CA GLY A 246 9.50 -18.56 0.51
C GLY A 246 10.37 -17.39 0.07
N LEU A 247 11.37 -16.99 0.86
CA LEU A 247 12.33 -15.96 0.49
C LEU A 247 13.11 -16.31 -0.78
N SER A 248 13.51 -17.57 -0.93
CA SER A 248 14.18 -18.05 -2.14
C SER A 248 13.26 -17.95 -3.37
N LEU A 249 12.04 -18.45 -3.26
CA LEU A 249 11.01 -18.40 -4.31
C LEU A 249 10.64 -16.95 -4.69
N CYS A 250 10.66 -16.03 -3.72
CA CYS A 250 10.44 -14.60 -3.93
C CYS A 250 11.70 -13.85 -4.39
N LYS A 251 12.84 -14.52 -4.58
CA LYS A 251 14.16 -13.92 -4.88
C LYS A 251 14.58 -12.88 -3.83
N GLY A 252 14.14 -13.07 -2.58
CA GLY A 252 14.29 -12.14 -1.45
C GLY A 252 15.42 -12.49 -0.47
N ILE A 253 16.22 -13.54 -0.71
CA ILE A 253 17.27 -14.02 0.22
C ILE A 253 18.23 -12.91 0.66
N PRO A 254 18.81 -12.07 -0.24
CA PRO A 254 19.74 -11.02 0.20
C PRO A 254 19.07 -10.03 1.17
N LYS A 255 17.81 -9.67 0.91
CA LYS A 255 17.03 -8.80 1.79
C LYS A 255 16.73 -9.49 3.12
N GLY A 256 16.37 -10.77 3.08
CA GLY A 256 16.11 -11.59 4.28
C GLY A 256 17.30 -11.64 5.24
N ILE A 257 18.52 -11.78 4.73
CA ILE A 257 19.77 -11.77 5.54
C ILE A 257 19.90 -10.43 6.28
N ILE A 258 19.74 -9.30 5.57
CA ILE A 258 19.81 -7.97 6.16
C ILE A 258 18.72 -7.78 7.21
N SER A 259 17.50 -8.22 6.91
CA SER A 259 16.36 -8.11 7.82
C SER A 259 16.54 -8.93 9.08
N MET A 260 17.12 -10.15 8.99
CA MET A 260 17.45 -10.96 10.18
C MET A 260 18.50 -10.30 11.07
N ALA A 261 19.51 -9.64 10.52
CA ALA A 261 20.48 -8.89 11.31
C ALA A 261 19.81 -7.72 12.07
N LYS A 262 18.85 -7.02 11.44
CA LYS A 262 18.03 -5.98 12.10
C LYS A 262 17.19 -6.58 13.24
N LEU A 263 16.49 -7.69 12.98
CA LEU A 263 15.67 -8.37 14.00
C LEU A 263 16.51 -8.79 15.20
N TRP A 264 17.68 -9.38 14.96
CA TRP A 264 18.61 -9.74 16.02
C TRP A 264 19.00 -8.55 16.90
N SER A 265 19.31 -7.40 16.29
CA SER A 265 19.65 -6.18 17.01
C SER A 265 18.47 -5.65 17.85
N LEU A 266 17.22 -5.75 17.35
CA LEU A 266 16.03 -5.37 18.10
C LEU A 266 15.80 -6.26 19.33
N VAL A 267 15.91 -7.58 19.16
CA VAL A 267 15.73 -8.55 20.26
C VAL A 267 16.78 -8.31 21.36
N GLN A 268 18.03 -8.10 20.98
CA GLN A 268 19.10 -7.79 21.96
C GLN A 268 18.83 -6.48 22.71
N ALA A 269 18.34 -5.44 22.03
CA ALA A 269 18.00 -4.16 22.67
C ALA A 269 16.86 -4.32 23.69
N CYS A 270 15.81 -5.09 23.34
CA CYS A 270 14.71 -5.36 24.27
C CYS A 270 15.13 -6.18 25.49
N SER A 271 16.00 -7.19 25.31
CA SER A 271 16.47 -8.03 26.42
C SER A 271 17.27 -7.25 27.46
N ARG A 272 18.00 -6.21 27.06
CA ARG A 272 18.77 -5.35 27.96
C ARG A 272 17.88 -4.45 28.83
N HIS A 273 16.69 -4.07 28.36
CA HIS A 273 15.77 -3.20 29.11
C HIS A 273 14.86 -3.96 30.10
N THR A 274 14.87 -5.29 30.08
CA THR A 274 14.03 -6.11 30.97
C THR A 274 14.77 -6.53 32.26
N ILE A 275 16.05 -6.14 32.42
CA ILE A 275 16.90 -6.54 33.56
C ILE A 275 16.98 -5.42 34.64
N TYR A 276 16.15 -4.35 34.54
CA TYR A 276 16.08 -3.32 35.59
C TYR A 276 14.68 -3.18 36.15
#